data_410acf52002bd7934a63b2e9e41c48c3
#
_entry.id   410acf52002bd7934a63b2e9e41c48c3
#
_cell.length_a   1.000
_cell.length_b   1.000
_cell.length_c   1.000
_cell.angle_alpha   90.00
_cell.angle_beta   90.00
_cell.angle_gamma   90.00
#
_symmetry.space_group_name_H-M   'P 1'
#
loop_
_entity.id
_entity.type
_entity.pdbx_description
1 polymer ?
#
loop_
_entity_poly.entity_id
_entity_poly.type
_entity_poly.pdbx_seq_one_letter_code
_entity_poly.pdbx_strand_id
1 'polypeptide(L)'
;MYVLDTNVFIDAANAYYAFDLAPGYWDFLIQLFDSHHAVSIKSVYDELGEAGDGDPLKDWAKQNRQHFVDFDPHVVGCYQRVMSWARAQNYTASAISEFQSVADSWIVAHALANQWVVVTHEKSAPTSKKRIKIPDACVALGVECLNPFMMLRDRGMSLAI
;
A
#
# COMPACT_ATOMS: atom_id res chain seq x y z
N MET A 1 2.96 -13.02 -2.05
CA MET A 1 3.14 -11.75 -2.79
C MET A 1 2.86 -10.58 -1.86
N TYR A 2 3.58 -9.49 -2.02
CA TYR A 2 3.40 -8.25 -1.26
C TYR A 2 2.53 -7.28 -2.03
N VAL A 3 1.64 -6.54 -1.34
CA VAL A 3 0.91 -5.41 -1.90
C VAL A 3 1.34 -4.12 -1.19
N LEU A 4 1.79 -3.15 -1.97
CA LEU A 4 2.46 -1.94 -1.47
C LEU A 4 1.48 -0.77 -1.38
N ASP A 5 1.44 -0.15 -0.20
CA ASP A 5 0.66 1.04 0.11
C ASP A 5 1.31 2.32 -0.46
N THR A 6 0.54 3.37 -0.59
CA THR A 6 0.97 4.68 -1.14
C THR A 6 2.18 5.25 -0.42
N ASN A 7 2.22 5.18 0.92
CA ASN A 7 3.32 5.73 1.70
C ASN A 7 4.66 5.02 1.47
N VAL A 8 4.65 3.76 1.00
CA VAL A 8 5.88 3.04 0.64
C VAL A 8 6.61 3.76 -0.50
N PHE A 9 5.87 4.27 -1.47
CA PHE A 9 6.43 5.02 -2.60
C PHE A 9 6.79 6.46 -2.24
N ILE A 10 5.87 7.16 -1.56
CA ILE A 10 6.06 8.58 -1.18
C ILE A 10 7.24 8.74 -0.24
N ASP A 11 7.33 7.92 0.81
CA ASP A 11 8.42 8.01 1.79
C ASP A 11 9.75 7.55 1.18
N ALA A 12 9.72 6.56 0.28
CA ALA A 12 10.92 6.18 -0.48
C ALA A 12 11.45 7.36 -1.30
N ALA A 13 10.61 7.99 -2.12
CA ALA A 13 11.02 9.09 -2.99
C ALA A 13 11.49 10.33 -2.21
N ASN A 14 10.82 10.66 -1.10
CA ASN A 14 11.02 11.92 -0.39
C ASN A 14 12.01 11.84 0.79
N ALA A 15 12.22 10.64 1.36
CA ALA A 15 13.00 10.51 2.58
C ALA A 15 14.08 9.43 2.56
N TYR A 16 13.76 8.21 2.07
CA TYR A 16 14.67 7.08 2.25
C TYR A 16 15.53 6.75 1.02
N TYR A 17 14.96 6.87 -0.17
CA TYR A 17 15.55 6.37 -1.42
C TYR A 17 15.25 7.32 -2.59
N ALA A 18 15.63 8.60 -2.47
CA ALA A 18 15.44 9.56 -3.56
C ALA A 18 16.01 9.00 -4.87
N PHE A 19 15.33 9.29 -5.99
CA PHE A 19 15.68 8.70 -7.31
C PHE A 19 17.11 8.95 -7.74
N ASP A 20 17.65 10.11 -7.43
CA ASP A 20 19.02 10.50 -7.76
C ASP A 20 20.07 9.92 -6.82
N LEU A 21 19.71 9.61 -5.57
CA LEU A 21 20.62 9.10 -4.56
C LEU A 21 20.63 7.56 -4.47
N ALA A 22 19.50 6.93 -4.72
CA ALA A 22 19.33 5.49 -4.56
C ALA A 22 18.57 4.85 -5.74
N PRO A 23 19.03 5.01 -6.98
CA PRO A 23 18.34 4.42 -8.15
C PRO A 23 18.20 2.90 -8.03
N GLY A 24 19.16 2.22 -7.40
CA GLY A 24 19.10 0.77 -7.19
C GLY A 24 17.91 0.28 -6.36
N TYR A 25 17.32 1.12 -5.50
CA TYR A 25 16.06 0.78 -4.82
C TYR A 25 14.91 0.65 -5.83
N TRP A 26 14.79 1.58 -6.75
CA TRP A 26 13.72 1.62 -7.74
C TRP A 26 13.87 0.48 -8.76
N ASP A 27 15.11 0.18 -9.18
CA ASP A 27 15.39 -0.98 -10.02
C ASP A 27 15.05 -2.29 -9.31
N PHE A 28 15.38 -2.41 -8.03
CA PHE A 28 15.02 -3.57 -7.23
C PHE A 28 13.50 -3.72 -7.08
N LEU A 29 12.78 -2.61 -6.88
CA LEU A 29 11.33 -2.63 -6.78
C LEU A 29 10.67 -3.10 -8.08
N ILE A 30 11.17 -2.65 -9.24
CA ILE A 30 10.74 -3.14 -10.55
C ILE A 30 11.00 -4.63 -10.69
N GLN A 31 12.17 -5.13 -10.27
CA GLN A 31 12.47 -6.57 -10.28
C GLN A 31 11.48 -7.38 -9.42
N LEU A 32 11.07 -6.86 -8.25
CA LEU A 32 10.05 -7.51 -7.43
C LEU A 32 8.70 -7.57 -8.14
N PHE A 33 8.31 -6.53 -8.85
CA PHE A 33 7.09 -6.49 -9.64
C PHE A 33 7.13 -7.47 -10.81
N ASP A 34 8.20 -7.42 -11.61
CA ASP A 34 8.36 -8.29 -12.80
C ASP A 34 8.43 -9.76 -12.43
N SER A 35 8.99 -10.09 -11.27
CA SER A 35 9.05 -11.45 -10.74
C SER A 35 7.79 -11.88 -9.96
N HIS A 36 6.75 -11.07 -9.94
CA HIS A 36 5.48 -11.30 -9.22
C HIS A 36 5.66 -11.54 -7.71
N HIS A 37 6.68 -10.92 -7.12
CA HIS A 37 6.86 -10.92 -5.66
C HIS A 37 6.17 -9.74 -4.98
N ALA A 38 5.96 -8.67 -5.70
CA ALA A 38 5.23 -7.49 -5.23
C ALA A 38 4.27 -6.96 -6.31
N VAL A 39 3.32 -6.16 -5.86
CA VAL A 39 2.33 -5.47 -6.69
C VAL A 39 1.86 -4.22 -5.94
N SER A 40 1.23 -3.30 -6.61
CA SER A 40 0.37 -2.31 -5.96
C SER A 40 -1.01 -2.30 -6.60
N ILE A 41 -1.84 -1.33 -6.29
CA ILE A 41 -3.23 -1.29 -6.75
C ILE A 41 -3.56 0.03 -7.44
N LYS A 42 -4.61 0.01 -8.27
CA LYS A 42 -5.07 1.19 -9.00
C LYS A 42 -5.33 2.39 -8.09
N SER A 43 -5.91 2.20 -6.91
CA SER A 43 -6.18 3.31 -5.99
C SER A 43 -4.90 4.00 -5.51
N VAL A 44 -3.80 3.25 -5.30
CA VAL A 44 -2.48 3.82 -5.02
C VAL A 44 -1.95 4.59 -6.23
N TYR A 45 -2.08 4.04 -7.43
CA TYR A 45 -1.71 4.75 -8.67
C TYR A 45 -2.44 6.08 -8.80
N ASP A 46 -3.74 6.10 -8.53
CA ASP A 46 -4.56 7.31 -8.59
C ASP A 46 -4.08 8.36 -7.58
N GLU A 47 -3.76 7.96 -6.34
CA GLU A 47 -3.19 8.86 -5.32
C GLU A 47 -1.82 9.43 -5.73
N LEU A 48 -0.93 8.60 -6.28
CA LEU A 48 0.37 9.07 -6.79
C LEU A 48 0.20 10.03 -7.97
N GLY A 49 -0.89 9.91 -8.72
CA GLY A 49 -1.27 10.78 -9.82
C GLY A 49 -1.74 12.18 -9.42
N GLU A 50 -2.09 12.39 -8.14
CA GLU A 50 -2.53 13.69 -7.62
C GLU A 50 -1.38 14.70 -7.47
N ALA A 51 -0.13 14.24 -7.49
CA ALA A 51 1.04 15.10 -7.47
C ALA A 51 1.09 16.06 -8.68
N GLY A 52 1.76 17.19 -8.52
CA GLY A 52 1.92 18.20 -9.58
C GLY A 52 2.64 17.66 -10.80
N ASP A 53 2.52 18.37 -11.91
CA ASP A 53 3.25 18.05 -13.14
C ASP A 53 4.76 18.17 -12.90
N GLY A 54 5.52 17.22 -13.45
CA GLY A 54 6.98 17.14 -13.24
C GLY A 54 7.40 16.45 -11.96
N ASP A 55 6.47 15.92 -11.16
CA ASP A 55 6.82 15.09 -10.00
C ASP A 55 7.44 13.77 -10.46
N PRO A 56 8.69 13.44 -10.03
CA PRO A 56 9.39 12.24 -10.50
C PRO A 56 8.67 10.94 -10.14
N LEU A 57 8.00 10.88 -8.99
CA LEU A 57 7.27 9.69 -8.54
C LEU A 57 6.01 9.46 -9.39
N LYS A 58 5.29 10.54 -9.71
CA LYS A 58 4.15 10.48 -10.63
C LYS A 58 4.57 9.97 -12.01
N ASP A 59 5.69 10.45 -12.53
CA ASP A 59 6.21 10.00 -13.83
C ASP A 59 6.68 8.54 -13.78
N TRP A 60 7.34 8.14 -12.69
CA TRP A 60 7.73 6.76 -12.46
C TRP A 60 6.50 5.83 -12.40
N ALA A 61 5.45 6.22 -11.69
CA ALA A 61 4.21 5.44 -11.60
C ALA A 61 3.55 5.27 -12.98
N LYS A 62 3.52 6.31 -13.81
CA LYS A 62 3.00 6.23 -15.19
C LYS A 62 3.78 5.23 -16.05
N GLN A 63 5.11 5.22 -15.95
CA GLN A 63 5.98 4.29 -16.69
C GLN A 63 5.80 2.84 -16.24
N ASN A 64 5.32 2.64 -15.00
CA ASN A 64 5.15 1.35 -14.36
C ASN A 64 3.67 0.98 -14.09
N ARG A 65 2.73 1.59 -14.82
CA ARG A 65 1.28 1.44 -14.62
C ARG A 65 0.82 -0.02 -14.57
N GLN A 66 1.46 -0.90 -15.32
CA GLN A 66 1.13 -2.33 -15.39
C GLN A 66 1.25 -3.07 -14.07
N HIS A 67 1.99 -2.53 -13.10
CA HIS A 67 2.18 -3.12 -11.77
C HIS A 67 1.16 -2.65 -10.71
N PHE A 68 0.21 -1.81 -11.13
CA PHE A 68 -0.89 -1.33 -10.31
C PHE A 68 -2.20 -1.99 -10.78
N VAL A 69 -2.59 -3.06 -10.09
CA VAL A 69 -3.70 -3.91 -10.52
C VAL A 69 -5.06 -3.28 -10.23
N ASP A 70 -6.00 -3.54 -11.12
CA ASP A 70 -7.40 -3.16 -10.94
C ASP A 70 -8.11 -4.14 -10.00
N PHE A 71 -9.24 -3.72 -9.42
CA PHE A 71 -10.08 -4.60 -8.64
C PHE A 71 -10.98 -5.47 -9.54
N ASP A 72 -11.25 -6.68 -9.10
CA ASP A 72 -12.19 -7.61 -9.68
C ASP A 72 -13.41 -7.81 -8.75
N PRO A 73 -14.46 -8.58 -9.16
CA PRO A 73 -15.64 -8.83 -8.31
C PRO A 73 -15.31 -9.49 -6.98
N HIS A 74 -14.27 -10.32 -6.88
CA HIS A 74 -13.84 -10.94 -5.63
C HIS A 74 -13.26 -9.89 -4.66
N VAL A 75 -12.42 -9.00 -5.17
CA VAL A 75 -11.88 -7.86 -4.38
C VAL A 75 -13.02 -6.96 -3.90
N VAL A 76 -14.02 -6.67 -4.74
CA VAL A 76 -15.19 -5.88 -4.35
C VAL A 76 -15.94 -6.54 -3.20
N GLY A 77 -16.14 -7.86 -3.22
CA GLY A 77 -16.73 -8.60 -2.12
C GLY A 77 -15.93 -8.50 -0.82
N CYS A 78 -14.61 -8.59 -0.91
CA CYS A 78 -13.72 -8.38 0.23
C CYS A 78 -13.73 -6.94 0.74
N TYR A 79 -13.81 -5.95 -0.15
CA TYR A 79 -13.98 -4.55 0.21
C TYR A 79 -15.25 -4.32 1.03
N GLN A 80 -16.36 -4.94 0.66
CA GLN A 80 -17.60 -4.88 1.45
C GLN A 80 -17.41 -5.44 2.87
N ARG A 81 -16.64 -6.54 3.01
CA ARG A 81 -16.27 -7.10 4.32
C ARG A 81 -15.42 -6.13 5.14
N VAL A 82 -14.42 -5.51 4.53
CA VAL A 82 -13.57 -4.51 5.19
C VAL A 82 -14.41 -3.35 5.71
N MET A 83 -15.28 -2.79 4.88
CA MET A 83 -16.12 -1.66 5.26
C MET A 83 -17.20 -2.04 6.29
N SER A 84 -17.76 -3.25 6.23
CA SER A 84 -18.67 -3.77 7.26
C SER A 84 -17.98 -3.89 8.62
N TRP A 85 -16.75 -4.41 8.63
CA TRP A 85 -15.94 -4.42 9.85
C TRP A 85 -15.72 -3.01 10.39
N ALA A 86 -15.28 -2.06 9.56
CA ALA A 86 -15.02 -0.69 9.98
C ALA A 86 -16.25 -0.02 10.61
N ARG A 87 -17.43 -0.21 10.01
CA ARG A 87 -18.71 0.34 10.51
C ARG A 87 -19.20 -0.32 11.79
N ALA A 88 -18.81 -1.57 12.05
CA ALA A 88 -19.18 -2.30 13.27
C ALA A 88 -18.31 -1.92 14.48
N GLN A 89 -17.23 -1.16 14.27
CA GLN A 89 -16.37 -0.66 15.34
C GLN A 89 -16.85 0.72 15.84
N ASN A 90 -16.22 1.19 16.94
CA ASN A 90 -16.54 2.49 17.53
C ASN A 90 -15.71 3.64 16.90
N TYR A 91 -15.43 3.57 15.60
CA TYR A 91 -14.80 4.68 14.90
C TYR A 91 -15.77 5.83 14.66
N THR A 92 -15.26 7.05 14.61
CA THR A 92 -16.05 8.22 14.24
C THR A 92 -16.53 8.09 12.79
N ALA A 93 -17.66 8.73 12.46
CA ALA A 93 -18.16 8.76 11.07
C ALA A 93 -17.13 9.37 10.11
N SER A 94 -16.36 10.38 10.56
CA SER A 94 -15.26 10.98 9.79
C SER A 94 -14.13 9.97 9.52
N ALA A 95 -13.75 9.17 10.52
CA ALA A 95 -12.71 8.14 10.34
C ALA A 95 -13.13 7.08 9.31
N ILE A 96 -14.37 6.64 9.36
CA ILE A 96 -14.93 5.67 8.40
C ILE A 96 -14.97 6.27 7.00
N SER A 97 -15.43 7.51 6.86
CA SER A 97 -15.49 8.22 5.57
C SER A 97 -14.10 8.42 4.96
N GLU A 98 -13.12 8.81 5.76
CA GLU A 98 -11.73 8.95 5.32
C GLU A 98 -11.17 7.60 4.83
N PHE A 99 -11.29 6.53 5.63
CA PHE A 99 -10.83 5.19 5.28
C PHE A 99 -11.47 4.66 3.99
N GLN A 100 -12.74 4.97 3.77
CA GLN A 100 -13.46 4.61 2.55
C GLN A 100 -12.97 5.37 1.32
N SER A 101 -12.54 6.63 1.48
CA SER A 101 -12.23 7.55 0.38
C SER A 101 -10.81 7.42 -0.17
N VAL A 102 -9.90 6.75 0.57
CA VAL A 102 -8.48 6.60 0.21
C VAL A 102 -8.14 5.14 -0.15
N ALA A 103 -6.92 4.91 -0.58
CA ALA A 103 -6.45 3.58 -0.98
C ALA A 103 -6.45 2.54 0.15
N ASP A 104 -6.41 2.96 1.42
CA ASP A 104 -6.22 2.10 2.61
C ASP A 104 -7.22 0.93 2.67
N SER A 105 -8.51 1.21 2.48
CA SER A 105 -9.55 0.16 2.50
C SER A 105 -9.40 -0.83 1.34
N TRP A 106 -9.00 -0.35 0.18
CA TRP A 106 -8.78 -1.18 -1.00
C TRP A 106 -7.52 -2.03 -0.89
N ILE A 107 -6.43 -1.52 -0.29
CA ILE A 107 -5.22 -2.30 0.00
C ILE A 107 -5.55 -3.53 0.84
N VAL A 108 -6.30 -3.34 1.92
CA VAL A 108 -6.73 -4.43 2.80
C VAL A 108 -7.65 -5.41 2.05
N ALA A 109 -8.56 -4.89 1.22
CA ALA A 109 -9.46 -5.72 0.42
C ALA A 109 -8.71 -6.60 -0.60
N HIS A 110 -7.75 -6.05 -1.33
CA HIS A 110 -6.91 -6.81 -2.26
C HIS A 110 -6.10 -7.89 -1.52
N ALA A 111 -5.49 -7.54 -0.39
CA ALA A 111 -4.73 -8.50 0.40
C ALA A 111 -5.62 -9.62 0.94
N LEU A 112 -6.81 -9.29 1.43
CA LEU A 112 -7.79 -10.27 1.92
C LEU A 112 -8.25 -11.22 0.80
N ALA A 113 -8.54 -10.68 -0.38
CA ALA A 113 -9.02 -11.46 -1.53
C ALA A 113 -7.96 -12.42 -2.07
N ASN A 114 -6.70 -12.02 -2.07
CA ASN A 114 -5.62 -12.73 -2.75
C ASN A 114 -4.63 -13.40 -1.78
N GLN A 115 -4.86 -13.30 -0.47
CA GLN A 115 -3.92 -13.78 0.57
C GLN A 115 -2.52 -13.16 0.42
N TRP A 116 -2.49 -11.85 0.11
CA TRP A 116 -1.26 -11.10 0.02
C TRP A 116 -0.88 -10.46 1.35
N VAL A 117 0.39 -10.11 1.49
CA VAL A 117 0.94 -9.41 2.64
C VAL A 117 0.93 -7.90 2.36
N VAL A 118 0.28 -7.13 3.22
CA VAL A 118 0.29 -5.66 3.10
C VAL A 118 1.62 -5.10 3.56
N VAL A 119 2.16 -4.16 2.79
CA VAL A 119 3.38 -3.42 3.13
C VAL A 119 3.03 -1.95 3.29
N THR A 120 3.23 -1.41 4.49
CA THR A 120 2.93 -0.02 4.83
C THR A 120 3.88 0.52 5.90
N HIS A 121 4.14 1.84 5.87
CA HIS A 121 4.82 2.54 6.96
C HIS A 121 3.88 2.89 8.13
N GLU A 122 2.57 2.72 7.97
CA GLU A 122 1.64 2.98 9.05
C GLU A 122 1.93 2.12 10.28
N LYS A 123 1.71 2.72 11.45
CA LYS A 123 1.82 2.02 12.73
C LYS A 123 0.44 1.78 13.31
N SER A 124 0.29 0.63 13.97
CA SER A 124 -0.93 0.28 14.71
C SER A 124 -1.26 1.35 15.75
N ALA A 125 -2.54 1.67 15.85
CA ALA A 125 -3.12 2.56 16.85
C ALA A 125 -4.49 2.04 17.30
N PRO A 126 -4.56 0.87 17.98
CA PRO A 126 -5.79 0.12 18.21
C PRO A 126 -6.78 0.85 19.13
N THR A 127 -6.31 1.81 19.92
CA THR A 127 -7.17 2.64 20.79
C THR A 127 -7.69 3.90 20.10
N SER A 128 -7.19 4.26 18.93
CA SER A 128 -7.67 5.41 18.17
C SER A 128 -9.09 5.15 17.65
N LYS A 129 -9.97 6.15 17.82
CA LYS A 129 -11.32 6.16 17.25
C LYS A 129 -11.47 7.17 16.12
N LYS A 130 -10.49 8.03 15.95
CA LYS A 130 -10.47 9.14 14.97
C LYS A 130 -9.78 8.78 13.66
N ARG A 131 -9.07 7.66 13.62
CA ARG A 131 -8.42 7.13 12.41
C ARG A 131 -8.44 5.60 12.41
N ILE A 132 -8.70 5.03 11.25
CA ILE A 132 -8.53 3.60 11.01
C ILE A 132 -7.16 3.42 10.38
N LYS A 133 -6.30 2.65 11.04
CA LYS A 133 -4.96 2.33 10.55
C LYS A 133 -4.96 0.99 9.80
N ILE A 134 -4.23 0.92 8.70
CA ILE A 134 -4.10 -0.31 7.90
C ILE A 134 -3.69 -1.51 8.77
N PRO A 135 -2.66 -1.42 9.65
CA PRO A 135 -2.29 -2.57 10.49
C PRO A 135 -3.42 -3.06 11.40
N ASP A 136 -4.24 -2.16 11.93
CA ASP A 136 -5.36 -2.53 12.81
C ASP A 136 -6.49 -3.24 12.02
N ALA A 137 -6.78 -2.79 10.81
CA ALA A 137 -7.71 -3.47 9.91
C ALA A 137 -7.17 -4.85 9.51
N CYS A 138 -5.89 -4.96 9.20
CA CYS A 138 -5.24 -6.23 8.85
C CYS A 138 -5.35 -7.25 9.99
N VAL A 139 -5.03 -6.86 11.23
CA VAL A 139 -5.14 -7.74 12.41
C VAL A 139 -6.58 -8.24 12.57
N ALA A 140 -7.56 -7.35 12.47
CA ALA A 140 -8.96 -7.70 12.64
C ALA A 140 -9.49 -8.67 11.56
N LEU A 141 -8.95 -8.60 10.35
CA LEU A 141 -9.42 -9.37 9.19
C LEU A 141 -8.51 -10.56 8.84
N GLY A 142 -7.47 -10.82 9.65
CA GLY A 142 -6.55 -11.94 9.44
C GLY A 142 -5.63 -11.75 8.24
N VAL A 143 -5.27 -10.51 7.91
CA VAL A 143 -4.34 -10.14 6.85
C VAL A 143 -2.96 -9.89 7.46
N GLU A 144 -1.91 -10.47 6.87
CA GLU A 144 -0.53 -10.20 7.28
C GLU A 144 -0.10 -8.81 6.84
N CYS A 145 0.62 -8.09 7.71
CA CYS A 145 1.06 -6.73 7.47
C CYS A 145 2.49 -6.53 7.98
N LEU A 146 3.36 -5.96 7.14
CA LEU A 146 4.75 -5.65 7.47
C LEU A 146 5.07 -4.19 7.15
N ASN A 147 6.20 -3.71 7.71
CA ASN A 147 6.81 -2.47 7.23
C ASN A 147 7.73 -2.72 6.01
N PRO A 148 8.03 -1.69 5.21
CA PRO A 148 8.84 -1.85 4.00
C PRO A 148 10.25 -2.40 4.26
N PHE A 149 10.87 -2.05 5.39
CA PHE A 149 12.22 -2.53 5.70
C PHE A 149 12.26 -4.04 5.95
N MET A 150 11.19 -4.59 6.52
CA MET A 150 11.06 -6.06 6.70
C MET A 150 10.92 -6.74 5.33
N MET A 151 10.10 -6.19 4.43
CA MET A 151 9.98 -6.73 3.06
C MET A 151 11.33 -6.69 2.33
N LEU A 152 12.04 -5.57 2.38
CA LEU A 152 13.33 -5.42 1.69
C LEU A 152 14.37 -6.43 2.21
N ARG A 153 14.43 -6.66 3.53
CA ARG A 153 15.31 -7.68 4.13
C ARG A 153 14.91 -9.09 3.72
N ASP A 154 13.62 -9.41 3.76
CA ASP A 154 13.10 -10.71 3.34
C ASP A 154 13.42 -11.00 1.87
N ARG A 155 13.41 -9.98 1.03
CA ARG A 155 13.73 -10.09 -0.39
C ARG A 155 15.24 -9.94 -0.70
N GLY A 156 16.06 -9.77 0.34
CA GLY A 156 17.52 -9.75 0.19
C GLY A 156 18.08 -8.47 -0.44
N MET A 157 17.34 -7.35 -0.34
CA MET A 157 17.87 -6.07 -0.85
C MET A 157 19.11 -5.64 -0.08
N SER A 158 20.15 -5.26 -0.83
CA SER A 158 21.35 -4.62 -0.31
C SER A 158 21.74 -3.47 -1.21
N LEU A 159 21.92 -2.29 -0.62
CA LEU A 159 22.53 -1.14 -1.28
C LEU A 159 24.03 -1.16 -0.95
N ALA A 160 24.79 -1.92 -1.72
CA ALA A 160 26.26 -1.94 -1.62
C ALA A 160 26.86 -0.91 -2.58
N ILE A 161 27.92 -0.22 -2.12
CA ILE A 161 28.74 0.66 -2.95
C ILE A 161 29.79 -0.18 -3.67
#